data_3d22e64d9683d48ca3879db1bf7cc8bd
#
_entry.id   3d22e64d9683d48ca3879db1bf7cc8bd
#
_cell.length_a   1.000
_cell.length_b   1.000
_cell.length_c   1.000
_cell.angle_alpha   90.00
_cell.angle_beta   90.00
_cell.angle_gamma   90.00
#
_symmetry.space_group_name_H-M   'P 1'
#
loop_
_entity.id
_entity.type
_entity.pdbx_description
1 polymer ?
#
loop_
_entity_poly.entity_id
_entity_poly.type
_entity_poly.pdbx_seq_one_letter_code
_entity_poly.pdbx_strand_id
1 'polypeptide(L)'
;MDYVKTCDGIILGSPTYFASLTANMKAWMEAEAPQLGLAGKLGGAFATEQYIHGGAESAIQILLTHEMVLGMMVYSGGGSHGTPVIHIGPVGLSQNIEDFRDLFVVYGKRFAMQILSIAEKSN
;
A
#
# COMPACT_ATOMS: atom_id res chain seq x y z
N MET A 1 -16.68 7.04 -5.24
CA MET A 1 -16.10 6.54 -3.96
C MET A 1 -16.89 5.43 -3.29
N ASP A 2 -18.13 5.21 -3.71
CA ASP A 2 -18.94 4.12 -3.12
C ASP A 2 -18.33 2.75 -3.35
N TYR A 3 -17.64 2.56 -4.47
CA TYR A 3 -16.94 1.30 -4.74
C TYR A 3 -15.93 0.95 -3.64
N VAL A 4 -15.18 1.94 -3.17
CA VAL A 4 -14.15 1.74 -2.15
C VAL A 4 -14.77 1.20 -0.85
N LYS A 5 -15.97 1.66 -0.51
CA LYS A 5 -16.68 1.20 0.70
C LYS A 5 -17.00 -0.29 0.64
N THR A 6 -17.11 -0.87 -0.55
CA THR A 6 -17.44 -2.29 -0.71
C THR A 6 -16.21 -3.20 -0.75
N CYS A 7 -15.01 -2.64 -0.83
CA CYS A 7 -13.78 -3.42 -0.90
C CYS A 7 -13.39 -3.95 0.47
N ASP A 8 -12.74 -5.10 0.49
CA ASP A 8 -12.21 -5.71 1.72
C ASP A 8 -10.79 -5.25 2.03
N GLY A 9 -10.14 -4.61 1.07
CA GLY A 9 -8.80 -4.08 1.25
C GLY A 9 -8.49 -3.02 0.22
N ILE A 10 -7.50 -2.19 0.52
CA ILE A 10 -7.07 -1.08 -0.33
C ILE A 10 -5.55 -1.00 -0.33
N ILE A 11 -4.98 -0.86 -1.51
CA ILE A 11 -3.56 -0.54 -1.65
C ILE A 11 -3.45 0.91 -2.11
N LEU A 12 -2.74 1.72 -1.33
CA LEU A 12 -2.49 3.12 -1.68
C LEU A 12 -1.10 3.26 -2.26
N GLY A 13 -0.97 4.04 -3.32
CA GLY A 13 0.32 4.25 -3.95
C GLY A 13 0.58 5.71 -4.22
N SER A 14 1.85 6.11 -4.18
CA SER A 14 2.25 7.48 -4.44
C SER A 14 3.64 7.54 -5.06
N PRO A 15 3.87 8.48 -6.00
CA PRO A 15 5.24 8.87 -6.30
C PRO A 15 5.88 9.46 -5.04
N THR A 16 7.21 9.43 -5.00
CA THR A 16 7.96 9.99 -3.88
C THR A 16 8.41 11.40 -4.23
N TYR A 17 7.90 12.37 -3.51
CA TYR A 17 8.28 13.77 -3.65
C TYR A 17 8.85 14.25 -2.33
N PHE A 18 10.14 14.62 -2.34
CA PHE A 18 10.83 15.08 -1.13
C PHE A 18 10.71 14.05 0.01
N ALA A 19 10.93 12.77 -0.34
CA ALA A 19 10.85 11.64 0.59
C ALA A 19 9.48 11.50 1.27
N SER A 20 8.42 11.95 0.61
CA SER A 20 7.07 11.95 1.17
C SER A 20 6.04 11.68 0.07
N LEU A 21 4.76 11.73 0.44
CA LEU A 21 3.64 11.60 -0.46
C LEU A 21 3.48 12.82 -1.35
N THR A 22 2.72 12.68 -2.44
CA THR A 22 2.25 13.85 -3.16
C THR A 22 1.27 14.63 -2.27
N ALA A 23 1.21 15.94 -2.48
CA ALA A 23 0.25 16.78 -1.78
C ALA A 23 -1.19 16.32 -2.02
N ASN A 24 -1.51 15.88 -3.24
CA ASN A 24 -2.84 15.39 -3.58
C ASN A 24 -3.22 14.12 -2.79
N MET A 25 -2.28 13.20 -2.62
CA MET A 25 -2.55 11.99 -1.83
C MET A 25 -2.81 12.35 -0.37
N LYS A 26 -1.99 13.23 0.19
CA LYS A 26 -2.17 13.67 1.57
C LYS A 26 -3.52 14.35 1.76
N ALA A 27 -3.90 15.23 0.85
CA ALA A 27 -5.19 15.93 0.89
C ALA A 27 -6.36 14.93 0.84
N TRP A 28 -6.28 13.95 -0.05
CA TRP A 28 -7.32 12.91 -0.17
C TRP A 28 -7.44 12.11 1.11
N MET A 29 -6.32 11.74 1.70
CA MET A 29 -6.30 10.95 2.92
C MET A 29 -6.88 11.70 4.12
N GLU A 30 -6.78 13.02 4.12
CA GLU A 30 -7.37 13.82 5.20
C GLU A 30 -8.85 14.13 4.96
N ALA A 31 -9.23 14.41 3.73
CA ALA A 31 -10.58 14.89 3.42
C ALA A 31 -11.56 13.77 3.07
N GLU A 32 -11.11 12.78 2.31
CA GLU A 32 -12.02 11.76 1.76
C GLU A 32 -11.95 10.43 2.50
N ALA A 33 -10.73 9.95 2.78
CA ALA A 33 -10.54 8.61 3.33
C ALA A 33 -11.28 8.37 4.66
N PRO A 34 -11.37 9.35 5.59
CA PRO A 34 -12.08 9.12 6.84
C PRO A 34 -13.55 8.78 6.69
N GLN A 35 -14.15 9.12 5.54
CA GLN A 35 -15.58 8.90 5.29
C GLN A 35 -15.87 7.58 4.58
N LEU A 36 -14.85 6.77 4.29
CA LEU A 36 -15.00 5.59 3.46
C LEU A 36 -15.21 4.29 4.24
N GLY A 37 -15.26 4.36 5.56
CA GLY A 37 -15.50 3.17 6.37
C GLY A 37 -14.39 2.14 6.28
N LEU A 38 -13.15 2.57 6.35
CA LEU A 38 -11.98 1.72 6.12
C LEU A 38 -11.55 0.91 7.34
N ALA A 39 -12.08 1.21 8.51
CA ALA A 39 -11.70 0.48 9.74
C ALA A 39 -11.95 -1.02 9.58
N GLY A 40 -10.97 -1.82 9.97
CA GLY A 40 -11.04 -3.28 9.87
C GLY A 40 -10.67 -3.86 8.52
N LYS A 41 -10.50 -3.02 7.50
CA LYS A 41 -10.09 -3.49 6.17
C LYS A 41 -8.57 -3.66 6.10
N LEU A 42 -8.12 -4.50 5.17
CA LEU A 42 -6.70 -4.68 4.94
C LEU A 42 -6.15 -3.49 4.16
N GLY A 43 -5.02 -2.96 4.58
CA GLY A 43 -4.35 -1.84 3.92
C GLY A 43 -2.94 -2.19 3.52
N GLY A 44 -2.54 -1.74 2.35
CA GLY A 44 -1.18 -1.88 1.89
C GLY A 44 -0.73 -0.62 1.18
N ALA A 45 0.53 -0.58 0.78
CA ALA A 45 1.09 0.61 0.16
C ALA A 45 2.22 0.27 -0.80
N PHE A 46 2.39 1.13 -1.78
CA PHE A 46 3.56 1.09 -2.65
C PHE A 46 4.00 2.51 -2.97
N ALA A 47 5.20 2.63 -3.49
CA ALA A 47 5.70 3.92 -3.96
C ALA A 47 6.58 3.73 -5.20
N THR A 48 6.68 4.78 -6.00
CA THR A 48 7.69 4.87 -7.04
C THR A 48 8.66 5.98 -6.67
N GLU A 49 9.90 5.86 -7.11
CA GLU A 49 10.91 6.88 -6.87
C GLU A 49 11.81 7.05 -8.08
N GLN A 50 12.47 8.18 -8.16
CA GLN A 50 13.36 8.49 -9.28
C GLN A 50 14.77 7.98 -9.02
N TYR A 51 15.22 8.00 -7.79
CA TYR A 51 16.57 7.59 -7.37
C TYR A 51 16.49 6.43 -6.39
N ILE A 52 17.52 5.55 -6.41
CA ILE A 52 17.56 4.35 -5.56
C ILE A 52 17.39 4.71 -4.07
N HIS A 53 17.96 5.82 -3.63
CA HIS A 53 17.81 6.28 -2.24
C HIS A 53 16.91 7.52 -2.20
N GLY A 54 15.81 7.50 -2.92
CA GLY A 54 14.94 8.66 -3.09
C GLY A 54 13.91 8.88 -1.98
N GLY A 55 13.88 7.98 -0.99
CA GLY A 55 12.95 8.14 0.14
C GLY A 55 11.62 7.44 -0.03
N ALA A 56 11.51 6.48 -0.93
CA ALA A 56 10.25 5.77 -1.16
C ALA A 56 9.77 5.03 0.08
N GLU A 57 10.68 4.47 0.88
CA GLU A 57 10.31 3.80 2.13
C GLU A 57 9.65 4.77 3.11
N SER A 58 10.11 6.02 3.15
CA SER A 58 9.47 7.05 3.97
C SER A 58 8.05 7.33 3.50
N ALA A 59 7.84 7.42 2.19
CA ALA A 59 6.51 7.62 1.61
C ALA A 59 5.58 6.45 1.96
N ILE A 60 6.05 5.22 1.80
CA ILE A 60 5.28 4.03 2.16
C ILE A 60 4.92 4.04 3.64
N GLN A 61 5.87 4.38 4.50
CA GLN A 61 5.62 4.39 5.94
C GLN A 61 4.55 5.41 6.32
N ILE A 62 4.53 6.56 5.66
CA ILE A 62 3.49 7.56 5.89
C ILE A 62 2.12 6.99 5.46
N LEU A 63 2.06 6.32 4.29
CA LEU A 63 0.81 5.70 3.84
C LEU A 63 0.31 4.67 4.85
N LEU A 64 1.18 3.78 5.30
CA LEU A 64 0.81 2.75 6.27
C LEU A 64 0.36 3.36 7.60
N THR A 65 1.04 4.42 8.05
CA THR A 65 0.66 5.11 9.27
C THR A 65 -0.73 5.72 9.17
N HIS A 66 -1.04 6.35 8.04
CA HIS A 66 -2.39 6.86 7.79
C HIS A 66 -3.43 5.75 7.85
N GLU A 67 -3.13 4.61 7.21
CA GLU A 67 -4.03 3.47 7.23
C GLU A 67 -4.28 2.98 8.66
N MET A 68 -3.24 2.92 9.47
CA MET A 68 -3.37 2.53 10.88
C MET A 68 -4.24 3.51 11.66
N VAL A 69 -4.09 4.81 11.43
CA VAL A 69 -4.93 5.82 12.07
C VAL A 69 -6.40 5.65 11.69
N LEU A 70 -6.65 5.22 10.46
CA LEU A 70 -8.02 4.95 9.99
C LEU A 70 -8.58 3.61 10.49
N GLY A 71 -7.81 2.87 11.28
CA GLY A 71 -8.28 1.60 11.85
C GLY A 71 -8.07 0.39 10.96
N MET A 72 -7.25 0.52 9.93
CA MET A 72 -6.98 -0.59 9.02
C MET A 72 -5.92 -1.53 9.59
N MET A 73 -5.94 -2.78 9.12
CA MET A 73 -4.87 -3.74 9.36
C MET A 73 -3.87 -3.61 8.20
N VAL A 74 -2.65 -3.19 8.50
CA VAL A 74 -1.66 -2.98 7.44
C VAL A 74 -0.95 -4.27 7.07
N TYR A 75 -0.65 -4.42 5.76
CA TYR A 75 -0.02 -5.61 5.21
C TYR A 75 1.09 -5.19 4.26
N SER A 76 2.29 -5.63 4.55
CA SER A 76 3.48 -5.22 3.81
C SER A 76 3.88 -6.17 2.68
N GLY A 77 3.34 -7.38 2.69
CA GLY A 77 3.86 -8.46 1.87
C GLY A 77 5.00 -9.21 2.52
N GLY A 78 5.66 -8.60 3.48
CA GLY A 78 6.60 -9.15 4.45
C GLY A 78 7.74 -10.02 3.93
N GLY A 79 8.87 -10.00 4.64
CA GLY A 79 10.05 -10.78 4.28
C GLY A 79 9.88 -12.28 4.47
N SER A 80 8.90 -12.70 5.26
CA SER A 80 8.69 -14.13 5.54
C SER A 80 7.78 -14.82 4.52
N HIS A 81 7.28 -14.11 3.53
CA HIS A 81 6.43 -14.70 2.49
C HIS A 81 7.21 -15.25 1.29
N GLY A 82 8.53 -15.29 1.38
CA GLY A 82 9.37 -15.86 0.34
C GLY A 82 10.00 -14.81 -0.59
N THR A 83 10.39 -15.24 -1.76
CA THR A 83 11.06 -14.41 -2.75
C THR A 83 10.06 -13.95 -3.82
N PRO A 84 10.05 -12.69 -4.23
CA PRO A 84 10.92 -11.60 -3.77
C PRO A 84 10.57 -11.14 -2.35
N VAL A 85 11.58 -10.69 -1.63
CA VAL A 85 11.40 -10.16 -0.29
C VAL A 85 10.85 -8.74 -0.39
N ILE A 86 9.76 -8.49 0.31
CA ILE A 86 9.16 -7.16 0.39
C ILE A 86 9.16 -6.76 1.86
N HIS A 87 9.75 -5.61 2.18
CA HIS A 87 9.88 -5.19 3.57
C HIS A 87 8.60 -4.52 4.10
N ILE A 88 8.28 -3.35 3.59
CA ILE A 88 7.09 -2.61 4.04
C ILE A 88 6.10 -2.32 2.90
N GLY A 89 6.49 -2.63 1.68
CA GLY A 89 5.70 -2.46 0.47
C GLY A 89 6.63 -2.40 -0.73
N PRO A 90 6.16 -2.70 -1.93
CA PRO A 90 7.01 -2.70 -3.10
C PRO A 90 7.34 -1.28 -3.55
N VAL A 91 8.56 -1.11 -4.05
CA VAL A 91 9.06 0.15 -4.58
C VAL A 91 9.53 -0.08 -6.01
N GLY A 92 9.19 0.82 -6.91
CA GLY A 92 9.67 0.79 -8.28
C GLY A 92 10.41 2.06 -8.63
N LEU A 93 11.44 1.94 -9.47
CA LEU A 93 12.12 3.10 -10.03
C LEU A 93 11.35 3.57 -11.25
N SER A 94 10.95 4.85 -11.26
CA SER A 94 10.09 5.39 -12.32
C SER A 94 10.74 5.37 -13.69
N GLN A 95 12.07 5.43 -13.75
CA GLN A 95 12.80 5.45 -15.04
C GLN A 95 12.75 4.10 -15.76
N ASN A 96 12.62 2.99 -15.03
CA ASN A 96 12.56 1.65 -15.60
C ASN A 96 11.51 0.82 -14.89
N ILE A 97 10.32 1.38 -14.76
CA ILE A 97 9.22 0.81 -13.96
C ILE A 97 8.84 -0.61 -14.43
N GLU A 98 8.96 -0.91 -15.70
CA GLU A 98 8.63 -2.24 -16.20
C GLU A 98 9.50 -3.35 -15.60
N ASP A 99 10.71 -3.04 -15.18
CA ASP A 99 11.58 -4.03 -14.53
C ASP A 99 11.05 -4.45 -13.17
N PHE A 100 10.12 -3.69 -12.60
CA PHE A 100 9.53 -3.97 -11.29
C PHE A 100 8.14 -4.59 -11.39
N ARG A 101 7.68 -4.87 -12.61
CA ARG A 101 6.34 -5.41 -12.84
C ARG A 101 6.05 -6.66 -12.02
N ASP A 102 6.96 -7.63 -12.07
CA ASP A 102 6.77 -8.90 -11.37
C ASP A 102 6.70 -8.72 -9.86
N LEU A 103 7.48 -7.79 -9.32
CA LEU A 103 7.44 -7.45 -7.90
C LEU A 103 6.04 -6.98 -7.50
N PHE A 104 5.46 -6.06 -8.27
CA PHE A 104 4.13 -5.53 -7.98
C PHE A 104 3.05 -6.59 -8.17
N VAL A 105 3.18 -7.45 -9.17
CA VAL A 105 2.24 -8.57 -9.37
C VAL A 105 2.26 -9.51 -8.18
N VAL A 106 3.44 -9.87 -7.68
CA VAL A 106 3.57 -10.75 -6.51
C VAL A 106 2.95 -10.10 -5.29
N TYR A 107 3.20 -8.81 -5.08
CA TYR A 107 2.59 -8.09 -3.94
C TYR A 107 1.07 -8.12 -4.00
N GLY A 108 0.51 -7.84 -5.17
CA GLY A 108 -0.95 -7.87 -5.35
C GLY A 108 -1.54 -9.25 -5.06
N LYS A 109 -0.87 -10.31 -5.49
CA LYS A 109 -1.31 -11.67 -5.21
C LYS A 109 -1.26 -11.98 -3.72
N ARG A 110 -0.17 -11.62 -3.04
CA ARG A 110 -0.04 -11.83 -1.59
C ARG A 110 -1.12 -11.07 -0.84
N PHE A 111 -1.40 -9.84 -1.26
CA PHE A 111 -2.44 -9.02 -0.66
C PHE A 111 -3.81 -9.67 -0.80
N ALA A 112 -4.16 -10.11 -1.99
CA ALA A 112 -5.44 -10.78 -2.25
C ALA A 112 -5.56 -12.07 -1.44
N MET A 113 -4.50 -12.86 -1.37
CA MET A 113 -4.50 -14.11 -0.59
C MET A 113 -4.70 -13.83 0.89
N GLN A 114 -4.14 -12.74 1.39
CA GLN A 114 -4.32 -12.36 2.80
C GLN A 114 -5.77 -12.00 3.08
N ILE A 115 -6.43 -11.27 2.17
CA ILE A 115 -7.85 -10.96 2.30
C ILE A 115 -8.67 -12.26 2.39
N LEU A 116 -8.41 -13.19 1.48
CA LEU A 116 -9.13 -14.48 1.46
C LEU A 116 -8.90 -15.27 2.75
N SER A 117 -7.68 -15.25 3.25
CA SER A 117 -7.33 -15.94 4.51
C SER A 117 -8.10 -15.37 5.69
N ILE A 118 -8.23 -14.05 5.78
CA ILE A 118 -8.98 -13.39 6.84
C ILE A 118 -10.47 -13.75 6.73
N ALA A 119 -11.01 -13.73 5.52
CA ALA A 119 -12.43 -14.07 5.29
C ALA A 119 -12.75 -15.50 5.71
N GLU A 120 -11.86 -16.47 5.39
CA GLU A 120 -12.03 -17.85 5.79
C GLU A 120 -12.05 -18.01 7.31
N LYS A 121 -11.19 -17.31 8.02
CA LYS A 121 -11.11 -17.38 9.49
C LYS A 121 -12.30 -16.73 10.17
N SER A 122 -12.97 -15.81 9.49
CA SER A 122 -14.15 -15.11 10.03
C SER A 122 -15.42 -15.96 9.95
N ASN A 123 -15.39 -17.00 9.14
CA ASN A 123 -16.51 -17.93 8.98
C ASN A 123 -16.30 -19.18 9.82
#